data_81951d4e4f8b4b84ee422c3cda7cd06b
#
_entry.id   81951d4e4f8b4b84ee422c3cda7cd06b
#
_cell.length_a   1.000
_cell.length_b   1.000
_cell.length_c   1.000
_cell.angle_alpha   90.00
_cell.angle_beta   90.00
_cell.angle_gamma   90.00
#
_symmetry.space_group_name_H-M   'P 1'
#
loop_
_entity.id
_entity.type
_entity.pdbx_description
1 polymer ?
#
loop_
_entity_poly.entity_id
_entity_poly.type
_entity_poly.pdbx_seq_one_letter_code
_entity_poly.pdbx_strand_id
1 'polypeptide(L)'
;MNMLEIHELFAKVEGKQILNGLSLSIKPGEVHAIMGPNGSGKSTLGNVLTGRSGYEVISGYALFNGKKLFDLEVEERARHGLFLAFQYPVEIPGVSNMEFLKASVDARRKHLGLPDLSSFDFMKLARESSQKVSLDPAFLKRGVNEGFSGGEKKRNEIMQMMLLEPSLCILDETDSGLDIDALQVVAAGVNAMRSSSRSFIVVTHYQRLLDYIVPDYVHVLSQGKIVRTGDKELARELEAKGYGWLEEEGV
;
A
#
# COMPACT_ATOMS: atom_id res chain seq x y z
N MET A 1 -20.50 -4.12 -5.07
CA MET A 1 -19.52 -3.58 -6.06
C MET A 1 -18.14 -3.76 -5.43
N ASN A 2 -17.16 -4.27 -6.17
CA ASN A 2 -15.80 -4.44 -5.64
C ASN A 2 -15.09 -3.09 -5.54
N MET A 3 -14.20 -2.95 -4.54
CA MET A 3 -13.26 -1.84 -4.41
C MET A 3 -12.19 -1.92 -5.51
N LEU A 4 -11.61 -3.11 -5.67
CA LEU A 4 -10.65 -3.43 -6.71
C LEU A 4 -11.05 -4.75 -7.37
N GLU A 5 -10.97 -4.81 -8.69
CA GLU A 5 -11.15 -6.03 -9.47
C GLU A 5 -10.06 -6.10 -10.53
N ILE A 6 -9.27 -7.16 -10.49
CA ILE A 6 -8.19 -7.43 -11.44
C ILE A 6 -8.52 -8.72 -12.16
N HIS A 7 -8.46 -8.71 -13.48
CA HIS A 7 -8.74 -9.88 -14.31
C HIS A 7 -7.61 -10.15 -15.28
N GLU A 8 -7.02 -11.33 -15.16
CA GLU A 8 -5.96 -11.86 -16.03
C GLU A 8 -4.87 -10.82 -16.35
N LEU A 9 -4.35 -10.17 -15.33
CA LEU A 9 -3.35 -9.12 -15.49
C LEU A 9 -1.99 -9.70 -15.86
N PHE A 10 -1.50 -9.30 -17.03
CA PHE A 10 -0.14 -9.56 -17.48
C PHE A 10 0.64 -8.25 -17.50
N ALA A 11 1.81 -8.22 -16.89
CA ALA A 11 2.62 -7.02 -16.84
C ALA A 11 4.12 -7.35 -16.87
N LYS A 12 4.90 -6.40 -17.40
CA LYS A 12 6.36 -6.49 -17.49
C LYS A 12 7.04 -5.29 -16.85
N VAL A 13 8.28 -5.49 -16.45
CA VAL A 13 9.21 -4.45 -16.00
C VAL A 13 10.55 -4.69 -16.67
N GLU A 14 11.16 -3.62 -17.21
CA GLU A 14 12.44 -3.70 -17.94
C GLU A 14 12.46 -4.81 -19.03
N GLY A 15 11.34 -4.95 -19.73
CA GLY A 15 11.18 -5.95 -20.79
C GLY A 15 10.91 -7.39 -20.31
N LYS A 16 11.04 -7.68 -19.02
CA LYS A 16 10.76 -9.00 -18.45
C LYS A 16 9.34 -9.09 -17.94
N GLN A 17 8.57 -10.08 -18.41
CA GLN A 17 7.23 -10.35 -17.91
C GLN A 17 7.32 -10.94 -16.49
N ILE A 18 6.56 -10.33 -15.56
CA ILE A 18 6.56 -10.69 -14.14
C ILE A 18 5.17 -11.13 -13.70
N LEU A 19 4.10 -10.41 -14.10
CA LEU A 19 2.74 -10.86 -13.83
C LEU A 19 2.23 -11.68 -15.00
N ASN A 20 1.61 -12.82 -14.71
CA ASN A 20 1.33 -13.89 -15.66
C ASN A 20 -0.15 -14.32 -15.64
N GLY A 21 -1.08 -13.36 -15.65
CA GLY A 21 -2.52 -13.63 -15.59
C GLY A 21 -3.07 -13.59 -14.16
N LEU A 22 -2.60 -12.60 -13.37
CA LEU A 22 -3.06 -12.40 -12.00
C LEU A 22 -4.51 -11.91 -11.99
N SER A 23 -5.35 -12.58 -11.19
CA SER A 23 -6.73 -12.16 -10.93
C SER A 23 -6.94 -12.02 -9.43
N LEU A 24 -7.61 -10.93 -9.00
CA LEU A 24 -7.87 -10.61 -7.60
C LEU A 24 -9.11 -9.72 -7.50
N SER A 25 -9.98 -10.00 -6.54
CA SER A 25 -11.13 -9.15 -6.21
C SER A 25 -11.12 -8.78 -4.74
N ILE A 26 -11.31 -7.49 -4.45
CA ILE A 26 -11.32 -6.93 -3.09
C ILE A 26 -12.62 -6.15 -2.91
N LYS A 27 -13.39 -6.46 -1.87
CA LYS A 27 -14.57 -5.68 -1.50
C LYS A 27 -14.21 -4.52 -0.57
N PRO A 28 -15.06 -3.49 -0.49
CA PRO A 28 -14.87 -2.42 0.49
C PRO A 28 -14.77 -2.99 1.92
N GLY A 29 -13.78 -2.50 2.68
CA GLY A 29 -13.54 -2.88 4.07
C GLY A 29 -12.66 -4.10 4.27
N GLU A 30 -12.35 -4.86 3.23
CA GLU A 30 -11.52 -6.08 3.35
C GLU A 30 -10.02 -5.74 3.44
N VAL A 31 -9.30 -6.59 4.19
CA VAL A 31 -7.84 -6.60 4.29
C VAL A 31 -7.32 -7.87 3.65
N HIS A 32 -6.56 -7.75 2.58
CA HIS A 32 -5.96 -8.84 1.83
C HIS A 32 -4.46 -8.85 2.05
N ALA A 33 -3.90 -9.94 2.52
CA ALA A 33 -2.45 -10.15 2.56
C ALA A 33 -1.98 -10.84 1.28
N ILE A 34 -0.86 -10.37 0.72
CA ILE A 34 -0.18 -11.02 -0.40
C ILE A 34 1.18 -11.48 0.09
N MET A 35 1.36 -12.79 0.14
CA MET A 35 2.60 -13.46 0.49
C MET A 35 3.17 -14.22 -0.71
N GLY A 36 4.42 -14.59 -0.66
CA GLY A 36 5.07 -15.35 -1.72
C GLY A 36 6.58 -15.16 -1.73
N PRO A 37 7.33 -16.00 -2.45
CA PRO A 37 8.79 -15.93 -2.50
C PRO A 37 9.28 -14.62 -3.13
N ASN A 38 10.57 -14.33 -2.95
CA ASN A 38 11.19 -13.18 -3.61
C ASN A 38 11.11 -13.33 -5.13
N GLY A 39 10.80 -12.22 -5.83
CA GLY A 39 10.67 -12.24 -7.28
C GLY A 39 9.33 -12.79 -7.80
N SER A 40 8.38 -13.15 -6.93
CA SER A 40 7.05 -13.64 -7.36
C SER A 40 6.15 -12.59 -8.01
N GLY A 41 6.47 -11.28 -7.88
CA GLY A 41 5.72 -10.19 -8.48
C GLY A 41 4.91 -9.32 -7.49
N LYS A 42 5.10 -9.48 -6.17
CA LYS A 42 4.33 -8.75 -5.14
C LYS A 42 4.44 -7.23 -5.29
N SER A 43 5.65 -6.69 -5.25
CA SER A 43 5.89 -5.25 -5.43
C SER A 43 5.56 -4.79 -6.87
N THR A 44 5.71 -5.67 -7.85
CA THR A 44 5.30 -5.39 -9.24
C THR A 44 3.81 -5.11 -9.31
N LEU A 45 2.97 -5.87 -8.61
CA LEU A 45 1.53 -5.63 -8.56
C LEU A 45 1.21 -4.21 -8.05
N GLY A 46 1.77 -3.81 -6.90
CA GLY A 46 1.57 -2.46 -6.34
C GLY A 46 2.01 -1.36 -7.30
N ASN A 47 3.17 -1.51 -7.91
CA ASN A 47 3.72 -0.55 -8.86
C ASN A 47 2.90 -0.43 -10.16
N VAL A 48 2.40 -1.55 -10.70
CA VAL A 48 1.51 -1.56 -11.88
C VAL A 48 0.19 -0.86 -11.57
N LEU A 49 -0.43 -1.18 -10.43
CA LEU A 49 -1.71 -0.58 -10.05
C LEU A 49 -1.59 0.93 -9.85
N THR A 50 -0.47 1.40 -9.30
CA THR A 50 -0.23 2.83 -9.09
C THR A 50 0.32 3.56 -10.31
N GLY A 51 0.71 2.84 -11.37
CA GLY A 51 1.17 3.45 -12.62
C GLY A 51 2.61 3.92 -12.59
N ARG A 52 3.45 3.27 -11.78
CA ARG A 52 4.88 3.62 -11.71
C ARG A 52 5.55 3.45 -13.07
N SER A 53 6.34 4.44 -13.46
CA SER A 53 7.12 4.40 -14.71
C SER A 53 8.02 3.16 -14.79
N GLY A 54 8.14 2.57 -15.98
CA GLY A 54 8.91 1.34 -16.23
C GLY A 54 8.13 0.05 -16.01
N TYR A 55 6.89 0.12 -15.54
CA TYR A 55 5.98 -1.01 -15.40
C TYR A 55 4.90 -0.92 -16.48
N GLU A 56 4.80 -1.93 -17.34
CA GLU A 56 3.91 -1.92 -18.48
C GLU A 56 2.87 -3.04 -18.40
N VAL A 57 1.59 -2.70 -18.55
CA VAL A 57 0.50 -3.67 -18.71
C VAL A 57 0.56 -4.24 -20.12
N ILE A 58 0.62 -5.57 -20.24
CA ILE A 58 0.62 -6.29 -21.52
C ILE A 58 -0.83 -6.61 -21.94
N SER A 59 -1.61 -7.14 -20.99
CA SER A 59 -3.01 -7.50 -21.20
C SER A 59 -3.73 -7.66 -19.86
N GLY A 60 -5.05 -7.87 -19.93
CA GLY A 60 -5.92 -7.88 -18.75
C GLY A 60 -6.44 -6.49 -18.41
N TYR A 61 -7.19 -6.38 -17.32
CA TYR A 61 -7.72 -5.10 -16.86
C TYR A 61 -7.78 -5.02 -15.33
N ALA A 62 -7.86 -3.80 -14.82
CA ALA A 62 -8.21 -3.56 -13.43
C ALA A 62 -9.31 -2.49 -13.35
N LEU A 63 -10.29 -2.73 -12.49
CA LEU A 63 -11.32 -1.76 -12.14
C LEU A 63 -11.10 -1.31 -10.70
N PHE A 64 -11.07 -0.01 -10.49
CA PHE A 64 -11.04 0.60 -9.16
C PHE A 64 -12.31 1.42 -8.94
N ASN A 65 -13.12 1.02 -7.97
CA ASN A 65 -14.46 1.57 -7.78
C ASN A 65 -15.30 1.58 -9.08
N GLY A 66 -15.17 0.52 -9.89
CA GLY A 66 -15.87 0.36 -11.16
C GLY A 66 -15.31 1.17 -12.33
N LYS A 67 -14.24 1.94 -12.15
CA LYS A 67 -13.55 2.69 -13.21
C LYS A 67 -12.35 1.89 -13.71
N LYS A 68 -12.08 1.94 -15.01
CA LYS A 68 -10.89 1.34 -15.60
C LYS A 68 -9.64 2.03 -15.07
N LEU A 69 -8.86 1.31 -14.24
CA LEU A 69 -7.73 1.89 -13.53
C LEU A 69 -6.60 2.32 -14.47
N PHE A 70 -6.35 1.54 -15.52
CA PHE A 70 -5.24 1.78 -16.44
C PHE A 70 -5.49 2.90 -17.44
N ASP A 71 -6.74 3.37 -17.56
CA ASP A 71 -7.10 4.55 -18.37
C ASP A 71 -6.87 5.86 -17.57
N LEU A 72 -6.57 5.78 -16.27
CA LEU A 72 -6.32 6.93 -15.40
C LEU A 72 -4.84 7.26 -15.33
N GLU A 73 -4.51 8.54 -15.36
CA GLU A 73 -3.17 9.02 -15.05
C GLU A 73 -2.78 8.77 -13.58
N VAL A 74 -1.49 8.75 -13.26
CA VAL A 74 -0.97 8.41 -11.92
C VAL A 74 -1.58 9.29 -10.83
N GLU A 75 -1.62 10.60 -11.06
CA GLU A 75 -2.21 11.55 -10.12
C GLU A 75 -3.74 11.42 -10.01
N GLU A 76 -4.42 10.94 -11.04
CA GLU A 76 -5.85 10.65 -10.99
C GLU A 76 -6.13 9.43 -10.12
N ARG A 77 -5.32 8.36 -10.24
CA ARG A 77 -5.40 7.18 -9.36
C ARG A 77 -5.27 7.58 -7.90
N ALA A 78 -4.28 8.43 -7.58
CA ALA A 78 -4.07 8.94 -6.23
C ALA A 78 -5.27 9.79 -5.75
N ARG A 79 -5.78 10.71 -6.58
CA ARG A 79 -6.96 11.53 -6.27
C ARG A 79 -8.24 10.69 -6.11
N HIS A 80 -8.37 9.58 -6.82
CA HIS A 80 -9.46 8.61 -6.62
C HIS A 80 -9.31 7.80 -5.33
N GLY A 81 -8.17 7.87 -4.65
CA GLY A 81 -7.96 7.26 -3.35
C GLY A 81 -7.17 5.96 -3.36
N LEU A 82 -6.35 5.75 -4.37
CA LEU A 82 -5.34 4.70 -4.37
C LEU A 82 -4.06 5.24 -3.70
N PHE A 83 -3.52 4.50 -2.74
CA PHE A 83 -2.31 4.86 -2.01
C PHE A 83 -1.34 3.68 -2.00
N LEU A 84 -0.04 3.96 -2.17
CA LEU A 84 1.03 2.98 -2.04
C LEU A 84 2.04 3.47 -0.99
N ALA A 85 2.19 2.69 0.09
CA ALA A 85 3.34 2.80 0.96
C ALA A 85 4.48 1.97 0.35
N PHE A 86 5.57 2.63 0.03
CA PHE A 86 6.69 2.03 -0.70
C PHE A 86 7.55 1.14 0.21
N GLN A 87 8.13 0.10 -0.34
CA GLN A 87 9.18 -0.67 0.34
C GLN A 87 10.33 0.24 0.79
N TYR A 88 10.76 1.14 -0.09
CA TYR A 88 11.77 2.17 0.19
C TYR A 88 11.19 3.57 -0.09
N PRO A 89 10.75 4.30 0.95
CA PRO A 89 10.19 5.63 0.77
C PRO A 89 11.21 6.62 0.19
N VAL A 90 10.78 7.34 -0.84
CA VAL A 90 11.63 8.28 -1.57
C VAL A 90 11.86 9.56 -0.76
N GLU A 91 13.06 10.14 -0.87
CA GLU A 91 13.37 11.47 -0.36
C GLU A 91 13.05 12.53 -1.42
N ILE A 92 12.47 13.66 -0.99
CA ILE A 92 12.23 14.83 -1.83
C ILE A 92 12.91 16.03 -1.17
N PRO A 93 14.22 16.24 -1.43
CA PRO A 93 14.96 17.34 -0.84
C PRO A 93 14.38 18.71 -1.25
N GLY A 94 14.37 19.65 -0.32
CA GLY A 94 13.92 21.02 -0.59
C GLY A 94 12.40 21.22 -0.61
N VAL A 95 11.60 20.15 -0.48
CA VAL A 95 10.14 20.22 -0.33
C VAL A 95 9.78 19.76 1.06
N SER A 96 9.29 20.65 1.91
CA SER A 96 8.91 20.27 3.29
C SER A 96 7.74 19.29 3.31
N ASN A 97 7.73 18.39 4.31
CA ASN A 97 6.59 17.49 4.54
C ASN A 97 5.26 18.27 4.63
N MET A 98 5.28 19.43 5.31
CA MET A 98 4.09 20.26 5.48
C MET A 98 3.53 20.75 4.14
N GLU A 99 4.38 21.26 3.24
CA GLU A 99 3.99 21.75 1.93
C GLU A 99 3.51 20.62 1.02
N PHE A 100 4.27 19.52 0.98
CA PHE A 100 3.92 18.33 0.21
C PHE A 100 2.56 17.77 0.63
N LEU A 101 2.35 17.60 1.93
CA LEU A 101 1.12 17.03 2.48
C LEU A 101 -0.07 17.97 2.28
N LYS A 102 0.13 19.29 2.49
CA LYS A 102 -0.94 20.28 2.26
C LYS A 102 -1.40 20.25 0.81
N ALA A 103 -0.46 20.31 -0.14
CA ALA A 103 -0.77 20.26 -1.57
C ALA A 103 -1.50 18.95 -1.96
N SER A 104 -1.05 17.82 -1.41
CA SER A 104 -1.66 16.50 -1.69
C SER A 104 -3.07 16.38 -1.13
N VAL A 105 -3.30 16.85 0.11
CA VAL A 105 -4.62 16.87 0.75
C VAL A 105 -5.57 17.79 0.00
N ASP A 106 -5.13 19.00 -0.38
CA ASP A 106 -5.98 19.96 -1.11
C ASP A 106 -6.35 19.40 -2.49
N ALA A 107 -5.39 18.77 -3.22
CA ALA A 107 -5.67 18.14 -4.51
C ALA A 107 -6.75 17.05 -4.40
N ARG A 108 -6.66 16.20 -3.34
CA ARG A 108 -7.67 15.18 -3.08
C ARG A 108 -9.01 15.77 -2.67
N ARG A 109 -9.04 16.75 -1.76
CA ARG A 109 -10.27 17.42 -1.32
C ARG A 109 -10.98 18.09 -2.49
N LYS A 110 -10.25 18.79 -3.34
CA LYS A 110 -10.78 19.38 -4.58
C LYS A 110 -11.41 18.33 -5.50
N HIS A 111 -10.76 17.17 -5.66
CA HIS A 111 -11.33 16.06 -6.44
C HIS A 111 -12.65 15.53 -5.85
N LEU A 112 -12.78 15.53 -4.52
CA LEU A 112 -13.99 15.13 -3.80
C LEU A 112 -15.06 16.23 -3.72
N GLY A 113 -14.82 17.41 -4.30
CA GLY A 113 -15.73 18.56 -4.19
C GLY A 113 -15.78 19.21 -2.81
N LEU A 114 -14.76 18.95 -1.97
CA LEU A 114 -14.64 19.51 -0.64
C LEU A 114 -13.83 20.82 -0.66
N PRO A 115 -14.11 21.80 0.22
CA PRO A 115 -13.31 23.01 0.32
C PRO A 115 -11.89 22.71 0.81
N ASP A 116 -10.93 23.55 0.42
CA ASP A 116 -9.56 23.47 0.93
C ASP A 116 -9.54 23.70 2.44
N LEU A 117 -8.61 23.01 3.14
CA LEU A 117 -8.38 23.28 4.55
C LEU A 117 -7.66 24.61 4.73
N SER A 118 -8.03 25.38 5.76
CA SER A 118 -7.20 26.50 6.16
C SER A 118 -5.81 26.02 6.59
N SER A 119 -4.80 26.87 6.47
CA SER A 119 -3.43 26.51 6.93
C SER A 119 -3.39 26.16 8.40
N PHE A 120 -4.24 26.79 9.21
CA PHE A 120 -4.35 26.49 10.65
C PHE A 120 -4.94 25.10 10.90
N ASP A 121 -6.07 24.77 10.27
CA ASP A 121 -6.74 23.47 10.44
C ASP A 121 -5.86 22.34 9.92
N PHE A 122 -5.21 22.54 8.77
CA PHE A 122 -4.27 21.56 8.24
C PHE A 122 -3.08 21.32 9.18
N MET A 123 -2.48 22.39 9.71
CA MET A 123 -1.35 22.29 10.65
C MET A 123 -1.75 21.52 11.92
N LYS A 124 -2.97 21.77 12.43
CA LYS A 124 -3.52 21.04 13.59
C LYS A 124 -3.65 19.55 13.24
N LEU A 125 -4.30 19.23 12.12
CA LEU A 125 -4.49 17.85 11.65
C LEU A 125 -3.15 17.12 11.42
N ALA A 126 -2.17 17.77 10.81
CA ALA A 126 -0.84 17.20 10.57
C ALA A 126 -0.10 16.89 11.87
N ARG A 127 -0.18 17.77 12.88
CA ARG A 127 0.41 17.54 14.21
C ARG A 127 -0.27 16.38 14.94
N GLU A 128 -1.60 16.32 14.93
CA GLU A 128 -2.34 15.22 15.54
C GLU A 128 -2.01 13.89 14.87
N SER A 129 -1.88 13.87 13.54
CA SER A 129 -1.51 12.68 12.79
C SER A 129 -0.06 12.24 13.07
N SER A 130 0.89 13.19 13.18
CA SER A 130 2.28 12.87 13.53
C SER A 130 2.39 12.25 14.93
N GLN A 131 1.62 12.74 15.90
CA GLN A 131 1.58 12.18 17.25
C GLN A 131 1.06 10.74 17.27
N LYS A 132 0.01 10.43 16.47
CA LYS A 132 -0.57 9.07 16.38
C LYS A 132 0.44 8.04 15.90
N VAL A 133 1.41 8.44 15.09
CA VAL A 133 2.48 7.56 14.57
C VAL A 133 3.81 7.76 15.31
N SER A 134 3.80 8.44 16.46
CA SER A 134 5.00 8.71 17.26
C SER A 134 6.14 9.36 16.45
N LEU A 135 5.80 10.27 15.53
CA LEU A 135 6.73 11.07 14.74
C LEU A 135 6.82 12.47 15.33
N ASP A 136 8.04 12.94 15.64
CA ASP A 136 8.24 14.29 16.16
C ASP A 136 7.68 15.34 15.16
N PRO A 137 6.81 16.27 15.60
CA PRO A 137 6.30 17.33 14.74
C PRO A 137 7.37 18.20 14.06
N ALA A 138 8.61 18.20 14.56
CA ALA A 138 9.73 18.87 13.91
C ALA A 138 10.00 18.33 12.49
N PHE A 139 9.71 17.04 12.25
CA PHE A 139 9.85 16.40 10.93
C PHE A 139 8.90 17.00 9.88
N LEU A 140 7.80 17.61 10.28
CA LEU A 140 6.89 18.29 9.34
C LEU A 140 7.56 19.48 8.61
N LYS A 141 8.60 20.08 9.20
CA LYS A 141 9.34 21.21 8.61
C LYS A 141 10.53 20.78 7.76
N ARG A 142 10.92 19.50 7.82
CA ARG A 142 12.05 18.94 7.04
C ARG A 142 11.58 18.54 5.67
N GLY A 143 12.51 18.41 4.71
CA GLY A 143 12.24 17.81 3.41
C GLY A 143 11.63 16.41 3.57
N VAL A 144 10.76 16.02 2.64
CA VAL A 144 10.07 14.73 2.68
C VAL A 144 11.10 13.61 2.79
N ASN A 145 11.07 12.87 3.90
CA ASN A 145 11.97 11.76 4.23
C ASN A 145 13.48 12.11 4.27
N GLU A 146 13.86 13.37 4.13
CA GLU A 146 15.25 13.82 4.08
C GLU A 146 15.96 13.61 5.43
N GLY A 147 16.94 12.67 5.43
CA GLY A 147 17.69 12.28 6.61
C GLY A 147 16.86 11.60 7.69
N PHE A 148 15.72 11.00 7.35
CA PHE A 148 14.94 10.17 8.26
C PHE A 148 15.57 8.78 8.36
N SER A 149 15.52 8.19 9.54
CA SER A 149 15.77 6.75 9.71
C SER A 149 14.71 5.91 8.99
N GLY A 150 14.99 4.62 8.76
CA GLY A 150 14.01 3.71 8.14
C GLY A 150 12.66 3.70 8.86
N GLY A 151 12.68 3.63 10.19
CA GLY A 151 11.45 3.66 11.00
C GLY A 151 10.70 4.99 10.90
N GLU A 152 11.41 6.12 10.89
CA GLU A 152 10.79 7.45 10.72
C GLU A 152 10.17 7.61 9.32
N LYS A 153 10.82 7.10 8.27
CA LYS A 153 10.26 7.08 6.91
C LYS A 153 8.93 6.30 6.85
N LYS A 154 8.87 5.12 7.48
CA LYS A 154 7.65 4.31 7.53
C LYS A 154 6.55 4.99 8.34
N ARG A 155 6.86 5.56 9.50
CA ARG A 155 5.90 6.35 10.28
C ARG A 155 5.38 7.56 9.50
N ASN A 156 6.25 8.23 8.73
CA ASN A 156 5.87 9.33 7.85
C ASN A 156 4.91 8.87 6.75
N GLU A 157 5.10 7.69 6.15
CA GLU A 157 4.16 7.13 5.17
C GLU A 157 2.79 6.83 5.79
N ILE A 158 2.75 6.25 6.99
CA ILE A 158 1.47 6.03 7.69
C ILE A 158 0.79 7.36 8.02
N MET A 159 1.53 8.39 8.43
CA MET A 159 0.99 9.73 8.61
C MET A 159 0.42 10.31 7.31
N GLN A 160 1.13 10.15 6.18
CA GLN A 160 0.62 10.55 4.86
C GLN A 160 -0.68 9.82 4.53
N MET A 161 -0.73 8.52 4.74
CA MET A 161 -1.93 7.69 4.55
C MET A 161 -3.11 8.20 5.40
N MET A 162 -2.87 8.53 6.68
CA MET A 162 -3.91 9.10 7.56
C MET A 162 -4.45 10.43 7.05
N LEU A 163 -3.58 11.32 6.56
CA LEU A 163 -3.96 12.65 6.08
C LEU A 163 -4.70 12.60 4.74
N LEU A 164 -4.29 11.70 3.87
CA LEU A 164 -4.88 11.54 2.52
C LEU A 164 -6.19 10.75 2.53
N GLU A 165 -6.46 9.97 3.57
CA GLU A 165 -7.67 9.16 3.70
C GLU A 165 -8.02 8.35 2.45
N PRO A 166 -7.10 7.52 1.91
CA PRO A 166 -7.36 6.73 0.72
C PRO A 166 -8.45 5.69 0.95
N SER A 167 -9.09 5.23 -0.12
CA SER A 167 -10.06 4.13 -0.07
C SER A 167 -9.40 2.76 -0.25
N LEU A 168 -8.27 2.69 -0.98
CA LEU A 168 -7.46 1.49 -1.12
C LEU A 168 -6.00 1.81 -0.80
N CYS A 169 -5.45 1.12 0.20
CA CYS A 169 -4.07 1.25 0.64
C CYS A 169 -3.29 0.00 0.28
N ILE A 170 -2.21 0.14 -0.45
CA ILE A 170 -1.25 -0.93 -0.73
C ILE A 170 -0.05 -0.68 0.17
N LEU A 171 0.28 -1.62 1.04
CA LEU A 171 1.40 -1.57 1.99
C LEU A 171 2.46 -2.55 1.48
N ASP A 172 3.51 -2.05 0.81
CA ASP A 172 4.54 -2.91 0.23
C ASP A 172 5.71 -3.06 1.19
N GLU A 173 5.79 -4.23 1.83
CA GLU A 173 6.83 -4.60 2.81
C GLU A 173 7.10 -3.49 3.84
N THR A 174 6.03 -2.92 4.41
CA THR A 174 6.13 -1.81 5.36
C THR A 174 6.76 -2.22 6.69
N ASP A 175 6.91 -3.51 6.93
CA ASP A 175 7.57 -4.12 8.09
C ASP A 175 9.09 -4.34 7.91
N SER A 176 9.59 -4.19 6.69
CA SER A 176 11.01 -4.43 6.40
C SER A 176 11.91 -3.44 7.15
N GLY A 177 12.87 -3.99 7.92
CA GLY A 177 13.85 -3.20 8.66
C GLY A 177 13.31 -2.47 9.90
N LEU A 178 12.08 -2.76 10.32
CA LEU A 178 11.50 -2.19 11.55
C LEU A 178 11.82 -3.07 12.77
N ASP A 179 12.11 -2.39 13.90
CA ASP A 179 12.06 -3.03 15.21
C ASP A 179 10.60 -3.28 15.64
N ILE A 180 10.43 -3.97 16.78
CA ILE A 180 9.11 -4.36 17.28
C ILE A 180 8.23 -3.15 17.55
N ASP A 181 8.80 -2.09 18.14
CA ASP A 181 8.05 -0.92 18.56
C ASP A 181 7.57 -0.11 17.34
N ALA A 182 8.45 0.07 16.35
CA ALA A 182 8.08 0.74 15.10
C ALA A 182 7.02 -0.06 14.32
N LEU A 183 7.12 -1.39 14.30
CA LEU A 183 6.13 -2.26 13.68
C LEU A 183 4.74 -2.12 14.34
N GLN A 184 4.70 -2.08 15.68
CA GLN A 184 3.44 -1.88 16.42
C GLN A 184 2.81 -0.53 16.11
N VAL A 185 3.61 0.55 16.03
CA VAL A 185 3.11 1.89 15.67
C VAL A 185 2.53 1.90 14.25
N VAL A 186 3.22 1.31 13.29
CA VAL A 186 2.74 1.17 11.90
C VAL A 186 1.41 0.39 11.86
N ALA A 187 1.37 -0.76 12.52
CA ALA A 187 0.17 -1.60 12.56
C ALA A 187 -1.01 -0.91 13.28
N ALA A 188 -0.75 -0.21 14.38
CA ALA A 188 -1.76 0.59 15.07
C ALA A 188 -2.33 1.69 14.16
N GLY A 189 -1.46 2.37 13.40
CA GLY A 189 -1.85 3.36 12.40
C GLY A 189 -2.77 2.80 11.33
N VAL A 190 -2.42 1.64 10.77
CA VAL A 190 -3.26 0.93 9.77
C VAL A 190 -4.60 0.53 10.37
N ASN A 191 -4.59 -0.09 11.56
CA ASN A 191 -5.81 -0.55 12.22
C ASN A 191 -6.75 0.61 12.60
N ALA A 192 -6.21 1.77 13.00
CA ALA A 192 -6.99 2.97 13.28
C ALA A 192 -7.72 3.52 12.04
N MET A 193 -7.25 3.18 10.84
CA MET A 193 -7.85 3.59 9.58
C MET A 193 -8.84 2.56 9.00
N ARG A 194 -8.95 1.37 9.58
CA ARG A 194 -9.92 0.35 9.10
C ARG A 194 -11.34 0.88 9.17
N SER A 195 -12.09 0.69 8.11
CA SER A 195 -13.51 1.05 8.02
C SER A 195 -14.20 0.18 6.98
N SER A 196 -15.52 0.16 6.96
CA SER A 196 -16.30 -0.57 5.94
C SER A 196 -16.13 -0.04 4.51
N SER A 197 -15.49 1.11 4.33
CA SER A 197 -15.26 1.76 3.02
C SER A 197 -13.78 1.83 2.63
N ARG A 198 -12.86 1.33 3.47
CA ARG A 198 -11.42 1.35 3.20
C ARG A 198 -10.85 -0.05 3.21
N SER A 199 -10.17 -0.41 2.13
CA SER A 199 -9.56 -1.71 1.95
C SER A 199 -8.03 -1.62 1.96
N PHE A 200 -7.39 -2.73 2.30
CA PHE A 200 -5.94 -2.81 2.37
C PHE A 200 -5.42 -4.03 1.60
N ILE A 201 -4.32 -3.83 0.88
CA ILE A 201 -3.45 -4.89 0.38
C ILE A 201 -2.16 -4.81 1.19
N VAL A 202 -1.87 -5.84 1.98
CA VAL A 202 -0.66 -5.93 2.79
C VAL A 202 0.29 -6.92 2.14
N VAL A 203 1.35 -6.42 1.53
CA VAL A 203 2.42 -7.25 0.97
C VAL A 203 3.47 -7.45 2.05
N THR A 204 3.72 -8.68 2.45
CA THR A 204 4.73 -9.02 3.44
C THR A 204 5.24 -10.45 3.26
N HIS A 205 6.44 -10.70 3.75
CA HIS A 205 7.00 -12.05 3.89
C HIS A 205 6.81 -12.61 5.30
N TYR A 206 6.42 -11.78 6.27
CA TYR A 206 6.44 -12.11 7.68
C TYR A 206 5.03 -12.17 8.24
N GLN A 207 4.68 -13.30 8.83
CA GLN A 207 3.43 -13.48 9.58
C GLN A 207 3.29 -12.43 10.69
N ARG A 208 4.40 -12.02 11.31
CA ARG A 208 4.41 -11.10 12.44
C ARG A 208 3.65 -9.79 12.19
N LEU A 209 3.73 -9.20 10.98
CA LEU A 209 2.89 -8.05 10.62
C LEU A 209 1.41 -8.42 10.61
N LEU A 210 1.09 -9.62 10.10
CA LEU A 210 -0.28 -10.12 9.98
C LEU A 210 -0.89 -10.53 11.33
N ASP A 211 -0.10 -10.73 12.39
CA ASP A 211 -0.59 -10.91 13.75
C ASP A 211 -1.15 -9.59 14.32
N TYR A 212 -0.61 -8.44 13.88
CA TYR A 212 -1.10 -7.12 14.25
C TYR A 212 -2.18 -6.58 13.29
N ILE A 213 -2.01 -6.80 11.97
CA ILE A 213 -2.97 -6.41 10.93
C ILE A 213 -3.64 -7.67 10.40
N VAL A 214 -4.58 -8.22 11.18
CA VAL A 214 -5.24 -9.49 10.83
C VAL A 214 -5.97 -9.35 9.49
N PRO A 215 -5.58 -10.13 8.47
CA PRO A 215 -6.22 -10.09 7.16
C PRO A 215 -7.52 -10.91 7.14
N ASP A 216 -8.45 -10.54 6.26
CA ASP A 216 -9.63 -11.33 5.92
C ASP A 216 -9.26 -12.47 4.95
N TYR A 217 -8.29 -12.20 4.05
CA TYR A 217 -7.79 -13.17 3.07
C TYR A 217 -6.28 -13.11 2.98
N VAL A 218 -5.67 -14.28 2.76
CA VAL A 218 -4.24 -14.44 2.46
C VAL A 218 -4.10 -15.07 1.09
N HIS A 219 -3.35 -14.43 0.21
CA HIS A 219 -3.07 -14.90 -1.14
C HIS A 219 -1.60 -15.25 -1.27
N VAL A 220 -1.33 -16.39 -1.86
CA VAL A 220 0.04 -16.82 -2.20
C VAL A 220 0.29 -16.46 -3.66
N LEU A 221 1.25 -15.56 -3.88
CA LEU A 221 1.71 -15.16 -5.20
C LEU A 221 2.97 -15.94 -5.55
N SER A 222 2.92 -16.72 -6.62
CA SER A 222 4.05 -17.45 -7.19
C SER A 222 4.10 -17.23 -8.70
N GLN A 223 5.29 -17.00 -9.25
CA GLN A 223 5.51 -16.81 -10.69
C GLN A 223 4.51 -15.86 -11.37
N GLY A 224 4.14 -14.78 -10.67
CA GLY A 224 3.22 -13.75 -11.20
C GLY A 224 1.73 -14.14 -11.20
N LYS A 225 1.34 -15.20 -10.49
CA LYS A 225 -0.05 -15.67 -10.34
C LYS A 225 -0.41 -15.86 -8.88
N ILE A 226 -1.66 -15.65 -8.53
CA ILE A 226 -2.21 -16.11 -7.26
C ILE A 226 -2.48 -17.61 -7.41
N VAL A 227 -1.73 -18.42 -6.65
CA VAL A 227 -1.78 -19.88 -6.73
C VAL A 227 -2.63 -20.49 -5.62
N ARG A 228 -2.76 -19.81 -4.50
CA ARG A 228 -3.61 -20.25 -3.37
C ARG A 228 -4.19 -19.04 -2.65
N THR A 229 -5.41 -19.21 -2.17
CA THR A 229 -6.09 -18.23 -1.31
C THR A 229 -6.63 -18.96 -0.09
N GLY A 230 -6.48 -18.37 1.07
CA GLY A 230 -6.97 -18.87 2.35
C GLY A 230 -7.20 -17.73 3.35
N ASP A 231 -7.34 -18.08 4.59
CA ASP A 231 -7.46 -17.18 5.72
C ASP A 231 -6.10 -16.97 6.43
N LYS A 232 -6.12 -16.38 7.61
CA LYS A 232 -4.92 -16.14 8.42
C LYS A 232 -4.10 -17.40 8.75
N GLU A 233 -4.73 -18.59 8.77
CA GLU A 233 -4.01 -19.83 9.06
C GLU A 233 -3.06 -20.21 7.90
N LEU A 234 -3.40 -19.81 6.67
CA LEU A 234 -2.49 -19.97 5.53
C LEU A 234 -1.18 -19.21 5.74
N ALA A 235 -1.20 -18.01 6.33
CA ALA A 235 0.03 -17.28 6.64
C ALA A 235 0.93 -18.04 7.63
N ARG A 236 0.34 -18.68 8.63
CA ARG A 236 1.06 -19.51 9.61
C ARG A 236 1.65 -20.75 8.96
N GLU A 237 0.89 -21.38 8.06
CA GLU A 237 1.36 -22.54 7.30
C GLU A 237 2.59 -22.18 6.45
N LEU A 238 2.55 -21.02 5.77
CA LEU A 238 3.67 -20.53 4.94
C LEU A 238 4.91 -20.22 5.77
N GLU A 239 4.76 -19.62 6.96
CA GLU A 239 5.89 -19.36 7.85
C GLU A 239 6.52 -20.65 8.38
N ALA A 240 5.70 -21.64 8.74
CA ALA A 240 6.17 -22.90 9.28
C ALA A 240 6.84 -23.81 8.23
N LYS A 241 6.30 -23.85 7.00
CA LYS A 241 6.72 -24.80 5.94
C LYS A 241 7.58 -24.15 4.85
N GLY A 242 7.64 -22.79 4.81
CA GLY A 242 8.22 -22.07 3.68
C GLY A 242 7.35 -22.18 2.42
N TYR A 243 7.93 -21.87 1.26
CA TYR A 243 7.24 -21.88 -0.03
C TYR A 243 7.58 -23.12 -0.91
N GLY A 244 8.52 -23.98 -0.47
CA GLY A 244 9.02 -25.10 -1.30
C GLY A 244 7.95 -26.13 -1.69
N TRP A 245 6.96 -26.36 -0.83
CA TRP A 245 5.87 -27.29 -1.08
C TRP A 245 4.92 -26.84 -2.23
N LEU A 246 4.91 -25.54 -2.57
CA LEU A 246 4.13 -25.03 -3.70
C LEU A 246 4.66 -25.57 -5.03
N GLU A 247 5.97 -25.81 -5.14
CA GLU A 247 6.60 -26.38 -6.33
C GLU A 247 6.28 -27.88 -6.47
N GLU A 248 6.10 -28.58 -5.34
CA GLU A 248 5.75 -30.02 -5.30
C GLU A 248 4.28 -30.27 -5.70
N GLU A 249 3.38 -29.32 -5.44
CA GLU A 249 1.97 -29.40 -5.82
C GLU A 249 1.72 -29.01 -7.30
N GLY A 250 2.77 -28.70 -8.07
CA GLY A 250 2.69 -28.39 -9.50
C GLY A 250 2.06 -27.03 -9.81
N VAL A 251 2.17 -26.11 -8.85
CA VAL A 251 1.60 -24.76 -8.92
C VAL A 251 2.68 -23.72 -9.22
#